data_b41bc58a0a21bb0989ce7a934a7206b2
#
_entry.id   b41bc58a0a21bb0989ce7a934a7206b2
#
_cell.length_a   1.000
_cell.length_b   1.000
_cell.length_c   1.000
_cell.angle_alpha   90.00
_cell.angle_beta   90.00
_cell.angle_gamma   90.00
#
_symmetry.space_group_name_H-M   'P 1'
#
loop_
_entity.id
_entity.type
_entity.pdbx_description
1 polymer ?
#
loop_
_entity_poly.entity_id
_entity_poly.type
_entity_poly.pdbx_seq_one_letter_code
_entity_poly.pdbx_strand_id
1 'polypeptide(L)'
;MSLAEPRSGAGAATAAWHAPRTMAVLLSLGLIAGSNITKIFTAIVFDVGIMITGLAAALTTSSHLMRWFWYAISCTFLAVVFYILIVEWPEDAKAAGTYEIFNLVRWLTVVLWFGYTVWWAIGNEGAGVIEDAGITSWGYSAFDLVAKYAFSFLVINWTIQNQDIVSKGETFGATGDAIPADD
;
A
#
# COMPACT_ATOMS: atom_id res chain seq x y z
N MET A 1 -26.09 8.24 33.54
CA MET A 1 -25.29 9.26 32.84
C MET A 1 -23.98 8.58 32.48
N SER A 2 -23.99 7.89 31.35
CA SER A 2 -22.84 7.12 30.85
C SER A 2 -21.87 8.10 30.18
N LEU A 3 -20.68 8.23 30.75
CA LEU A 3 -19.59 8.99 30.16
C LEU A 3 -19.16 8.23 28.90
N ALA A 4 -19.54 8.73 27.74
CA ALA A 4 -19.02 8.23 26.46
C ALA A 4 -17.50 8.47 26.44
N GLU A 5 -16.72 7.42 26.53
CA GLU A 5 -15.27 7.51 26.32
C GLU A 5 -14.96 8.08 24.93
N PRO A 6 -13.94 8.92 24.82
CA PRO A 6 -13.55 9.50 23.54
C PRO A 6 -12.94 8.42 22.64
N ARG A 7 -13.73 7.92 21.67
CA ARG A 7 -13.34 6.94 20.66
C ARG A 7 -12.34 7.45 19.61
N SER A 8 -11.81 8.66 19.76
CA SER A 8 -11.20 9.39 18.63
C SER A 8 -9.67 9.33 18.52
N GLY A 9 -8.95 8.72 19.46
CA GLY A 9 -7.49 8.79 19.46
C GLY A 9 -6.76 7.65 18.78
N ALA A 10 -7.30 6.43 18.84
CA ALA A 10 -6.59 5.23 18.39
C ALA A 10 -6.56 5.10 16.85
N GLY A 11 -7.67 5.40 16.17
CA GLY A 11 -7.74 5.29 14.72
C GLY A 11 -6.90 6.32 13.98
N ALA A 12 -6.82 7.56 14.51
CA ALA A 12 -5.97 8.60 13.95
C ALA A 12 -4.48 8.28 14.12
N ALA A 13 -4.10 7.73 15.27
CA ALA A 13 -2.72 7.29 15.49
C ALA A 13 -2.33 6.13 14.56
N THR A 14 -3.19 5.11 14.40
CA THR A 14 -2.94 3.99 13.49
C THR A 14 -2.80 4.46 12.04
N ALA A 15 -3.66 5.32 11.53
CA ALA A 15 -3.57 5.83 10.17
C ALA A 15 -2.27 6.61 9.91
N ALA A 16 -1.83 7.45 10.87
CA ALA A 16 -0.59 8.22 10.76
C ALA A 16 0.66 7.34 10.72
N TRP A 17 0.65 6.18 11.38
CA TRP A 17 1.78 5.24 11.37
C TRP A 17 1.85 4.37 10.11
N HIS A 18 0.73 4.21 9.39
CA HIS A 18 0.69 3.39 8.17
C HIS A 18 1.14 4.13 6.91
N ALA A 19 0.92 5.45 6.83
CA ALA A 19 1.22 6.24 5.63
C ALA A 19 2.67 6.11 5.10
N PRO A 20 3.74 6.23 5.90
CA PRO A 20 5.10 6.09 5.38
C PRO A 20 5.43 4.67 4.87
N ARG A 21 4.70 3.67 5.37
CA ARG A 21 4.96 2.26 5.07
C ARG A 21 4.35 1.83 3.75
N THR A 22 3.13 2.27 3.46
CA THR A 22 2.46 1.99 2.20
C THR A 22 3.17 2.65 1.02
N MET A 23 3.64 3.88 1.20
CA MET A 23 4.49 4.57 0.23
C MET A 23 5.79 3.79 -0.05
N ALA A 24 6.44 3.24 0.98
CA ALA A 24 7.65 2.44 0.81
C ALA A 24 7.37 1.15 0.03
N VAL A 25 6.22 0.50 0.26
CA VAL A 25 5.80 -0.69 -0.50
C VAL A 25 5.58 -0.35 -1.97
N LEU A 26 4.86 0.74 -2.28
CA LEU A 26 4.63 1.18 -3.66
C LEU A 26 5.92 1.59 -4.35
N LEU A 27 6.80 2.30 -3.65
CA LEU A 27 8.11 2.64 -4.18
C LEU A 27 8.91 1.39 -4.52
N SER A 28 8.97 0.43 -3.60
CA SER A 28 9.68 -0.83 -3.82
C SER A 28 9.10 -1.64 -4.98
N LEU A 29 7.77 -1.74 -5.07
CA LEU A 29 7.08 -2.42 -6.17
C LEU A 29 7.34 -1.74 -7.51
N GLY A 30 7.28 -0.41 -7.56
CA GLY A 30 7.57 0.36 -8.77
C GLY A 30 9.02 0.21 -9.24
N LEU A 31 9.98 0.18 -8.29
CA LEU A 31 11.39 -0.06 -8.59
C LEU A 31 11.62 -1.51 -9.06
N ILE A 32 11.00 -2.50 -8.42
CA ILE A 32 11.06 -3.90 -8.86
C ILE A 32 10.46 -4.05 -10.27
N ALA A 33 9.37 -3.35 -10.56
CA ALA A 33 8.76 -3.34 -11.90
C ALA A 33 9.61 -2.61 -12.95
N GLY A 34 10.61 -1.84 -12.54
CA GLY A 34 11.35 -0.97 -13.47
C GLY A 34 10.49 0.15 -14.06
N SER A 35 9.44 0.54 -13.33
CA SER A 35 8.49 1.55 -13.79
C SER A 35 9.10 2.95 -13.78
N ASN A 36 8.62 3.80 -14.69
CA ASN A 36 9.02 5.20 -14.75
C ASN A 36 8.66 5.91 -13.44
N ILE A 37 9.55 6.81 -13.00
CA ILE A 37 9.38 7.60 -11.77
C ILE A 37 8.04 8.36 -11.73
N THR A 38 7.53 8.81 -12.88
CA THR A 38 6.23 9.48 -12.96
C THR A 38 5.07 8.54 -12.59
N LYS A 39 5.10 7.29 -13.06
CA LYS A 39 4.09 6.28 -12.69
C LYS A 39 4.17 5.93 -11.20
N ILE A 40 5.39 5.79 -10.66
CA ILE A 40 5.61 5.54 -9.23
C ILE A 40 5.08 6.69 -8.40
N PHE A 41 5.40 7.92 -8.78
CA PHE A 41 4.91 9.12 -8.10
C PHE A 41 3.39 9.23 -8.15
N THR A 42 2.77 8.91 -9.30
CA THR A 42 1.31 8.88 -9.44
C THR A 42 0.68 7.89 -8.46
N ALA A 43 1.21 6.67 -8.37
CA ALA A 43 0.71 5.67 -7.42
C ALA A 43 0.82 6.16 -5.96
N ILE A 44 1.94 6.80 -5.60
CA ILE A 44 2.14 7.38 -4.26
C ILE A 44 1.14 8.51 -3.97
N VAL A 45 0.85 9.38 -4.94
CA VAL A 45 -0.16 10.46 -4.77
C VAL A 45 -1.55 9.88 -4.49
N PHE A 46 -1.95 8.83 -5.21
CA PHE A 46 -3.21 8.14 -4.93
C PHE A 46 -3.21 7.44 -3.57
N ASP A 47 -2.08 6.86 -3.14
CA ASP A 47 -1.93 6.27 -1.81
C ASP A 47 -2.07 7.32 -0.70
N VAL A 48 -1.49 8.49 -0.88
CA VAL A 48 -1.73 9.64 0.02
C VAL A 48 -3.22 10.00 0.07
N GLY A 49 -3.89 9.98 -1.07
CA GLY A 49 -5.35 10.19 -1.15
C GLY A 49 -6.12 9.15 -0.33
N ILE A 50 -5.75 7.87 -0.42
CA ILE A 50 -6.33 6.78 0.40
C ILE A 50 -6.16 7.11 1.89
N MET A 51 -4.95 7.48 2.31
CA MET A 51 -4.64 7.76 3.71
C MET A 51 -5.42 8.96 4.26
N ILE A 52 -5.46 10.07 3.52
CA ILE A 52 -6.18 11.29 3.95
C ILE A 52 -7.68 11.02 4.06
N THR A 53 -8.27 10.38 3.05
CA THR A 53 -9.73 10.13 3.04
C THR A 53 -10.12 9.01 3.99
N GLY A 54 -9.28 7.99 4.17
CA GLY A 54 -9.45 6.96 5.19
C GLY A 54 -9.39 7.53 6.60
N LEU A 55 -8.44 8.43 6.86
CA LEU A 55 -8.37 9.17 8.13
C LEU A 55 -9.60 10.04 8.36
N ALA A 56 -10.08 10.75 7.34
CA ALA A 56 -11.30 11.53 7.41
C ALA A 56 -12.52 10.65 7.76
N ALA A 57 -12.60 9.44 7.19
CA ALA A 57 -13.63 8.46 7.54
C ALA A 57 -13.55 8.05 9.01
N ALA A 58 -12.35 7.69 9.51
CA ALA A 58 -12.14 7.27 10.89
C ALA A 58 -12.46 8.38 11.91
N LEU A 59 -12.10 9.62 11.61
CA LEU A 59 -12.36 10.78 12.48
C LEU A 59 -13.80 11.29 12.43
N THR A 60 -14.59 10.90 11.42
CA THR A 60 -15.98 11.33 11.28
C THR A 60 -16.88 10.52 12.21
N THR A 61 -17.14 11.03 13.41
CA THR A 61 -17.99 10.38 14.43
C THR A 61 -19.41 10.93 14.47
N SER A 62 -19.65 12.12 13.91
CA SER A 62 -20.92 12.85 13.98
C SER A 62 -22.00 12.32 13.04
N SER A 63 -21.63 11.69 11.91
CA SER A 63 -22.56 11.22 10.89
C SER A 63 -22.08 9.93 10.24
N HIS A 64 -22.90 8.88 10.34
CA HIS A 64 -22.65 7.63 9.64
C HIS A 64 -22.56 7.80 8.13
N LEU A 65 -23.46 8.61 7.55
CA LEU A 65 -23.46 8.85 6.10
C LEU A 65 -22.15 9.50 5.64
N MET A 66 -21.68 10.51 6.36
CA MET A 66 -20.44 11.19 6.01
C MET A 66 -19.21 10.29 6.17
N ARG A 67 -19.19 9.42 7.18
CA ARG A 67 -18.14 8.42 7.38
C ARG A 67 -18.04 7.49 6.17
N TRP A 68 -19.18 6.91 5.74
CA TRP A 68 -19.22 6.03 4.58
C TRP A 68 -18.92 6.75 3.26
N PHE A 69 -19.26 8.01 3.16
CA PHE A 69 -18.88 8.85 2.02
C PHE A 69 -17.36 8.97 1.89
N TRP A 70 -16.65 9.30 2.97
CA TRP A 70 -15.19 9.36 2.97
C TRP A 70 -14.55 8.00 2.69
N TYR A 71 -15.12 6.94 3.24
CA TYR A 71 -14.67 5.58 2.96
C TYR A 71 -14.83 5.23 1.47
N ALA A 72 -15.94 5.56 0.84
CA ALA A 72 -16.16 5.32 -0.59
C ALA A 72 -15.14 6.09 -1.46
N ILE A 73 -14.79 7.33 -1.10
CA ILE A 73 -13.73 8.08 -1.78
C ILE A 73 -12.39 7.36 -1.63
N SER A 74 -12.05 6.90 -0.43
CA SER A 74 -10.83 6.13 -0.18
C SER A 74 -10.78 4.85 -1.02
N CYS A 75 -11.88 4.11 -1.11
CA CYS A 75 -12.00 2.93 -1.98
C CYS A 75 -11.82 3.27 -3.47
N THR A 76 -12.25 4.44 -3.91
CA THR A 76 -12.04 4.89 -5.30
C THR A 76 -10.55 5.11 -5.58
N PHE A 77 -9.82 5.77 -4.69
CA PHE A 77 -8.36 5.90 -4.81
C PHE A 77 -7.66 4.55 -4.77
N LEU A 78 -8.09 3.64 -3.89
CA LEU A 78 -7.56 2.28 -3.83
C LEU A 78 -7.78 1.52 -5.14
N ALA A 79 -8.93 1.67 -5.77
CA ALA A 79 -9.22 1.06 -7.08
C ALA A 79 -8.27 1.56 -8.17
N VAL A 80 -7.90 2.84 -8.14
CA VAL A 80 -6.90 3.40 -9.07
C VAL A 80 -5.51 2.80 -8.81
N VAL A 81 -5.10 2.69 -7.55
CA VAL A 81 -3.82 2.04 -7.21
C VAL A 81 -3.82 0.57 -7.65
N PHE A 82 -4.92 -0.15 -7.45
CA PHE A 82 -5.04 -1.53 -7.93
C PHE A 82 -4.99 -1.63 -9.44
N TYR A 83 -5.60 -0.68 -10.16
CA TYR A 83 -5.47 -0.62 -11.61
C TYR A 83 -4.02 -0.46 -12.05
N ILE A 84 -3.27 0.44 -11.44
CA ILE A 84 -1.84 0.63 -11.72
C ILE A 84 -1.05 -0.67 -11.46
N LEU A 85 -1.26 -1.30 -10.30
CA LEU A 85 -0.57 -2.52 -9.91
C LEU A 85 -0.92 -3.73 -10.79
N ILE A 86 -2.17 -3.84 -11.23
CA ILE A 86 -2.66 -5.03 -11.94
C ILE A 86 -2.52 -4.90 -13.45
N VAL A 87 -2.64 -3.69 -13.99
CA VAL A 87 -2.70 -3.45 -15.45
C VAL A 87 -1.43 -2.81 -15.98
N GLU A 88 -0.96 -1.72 -15.36
CA GLU A 88 0.15 -0.94 -15.93
C GLU A 88 1.53 -1.51 -15.61
N TRP A 89 1.80 -1.78 -14.34
CA TRP A 89 3.14 -2.22 -13.90
C TRP A 89 3.55 -3.64 -14.33
N PRO A 90 2.67 -4.60 -14.59
CA PRO A 90 3.06 -5.90 -15.12
C PRO A 90 3.77 -5.85 -16.46
N GLU A 91 3.43 -4.88 -17.31
CA GLU A 91 4.10 -4.70 -18.60
C GLU A 91 5.52 -4.18 -18.41
N ASP A 92 5.69 -3.20 -17.51
CA ASP A 92 7.00 -2.68 -17.15
C ASP A 92 7.89 -3.79 -16.54
N ALA A 93 7.33 -4.62 -15.63
CA ALA A 93 8.04 -5.72 -14.99
C ALA A 93 8.47 -6.83 -15.99
N LYS A 94 7.66 -7.08 -17.01
CA LYS A 94 8.04 -8.00 -18.09
C LYS A 94 9.21 -7.44 -18.91
N ALA A 95 9.19 -6.15 -19.20
CA ALA A 95 10.27 -5.48 -19.92
C ALA A 95 11.57 -5.46 -19.11
N ALA A 96 11.48 -5.31 -17.77
CA ALA A 96 12.61 -5.34 -16.87
C ALA A 96 13.13 -6.76 -16.54
N GLY A 97 12.41 -7.82 -16.91
CA GLY A 97 12.77 -9.20 -16.59
C GLY A 97 12.51 -9.60 -15.12
N THR A 98 11.76 -8.80 -14.37
CA THR A 98 11.47 -8.98 -12.94
C THR A 98 10.04 -9.45 -12.66
N TYR A 99 9.33 -9.87 -13.71
CA TYR A 99 7.90 -10.16 -13.64
C TYR A 99 7.54 -11.21 -12.58
N GLU A 100 8.36 -12.24 -12.36
CA GLU A 100 8.05 -13.31 -11.41
C GLU A 100 7.94 -12.79 -9.98
N ILE A 101 8.98 -12.08 -9.50
CA ILE A 101 8.96 -11.51 -8.15
C ILE A 101 7.91 -10.39 -8.06
N PHE A 102 7.82 -9.52 -9.07
CA PHE A 102 6.82 -8.48 -9.11
C PHE A 102 5.41 -9.06 -8.97
N ASN A 103 5.08 -10.10 -9.74
CA ASN A 103 3.76 -10.73 -9.72
C ASN A 103 3.41 -11.30 -8.34
N LEU A 104 4.37 -11.93 -7.68
CA LEU A 104 4.17 -12.52 -6.35
C LEU A 104 3.93 -11.44 -5.30
N VAL A 105 4.78 -10.42 -5.26
CA VAL A 105 4.70 -9.33 -4.28
C VAL A 105 3.48 -8.45 -4.54
N ARG A 106 3.13 -8.20 -5.81
CA ARG A 106 1.93 -7.49 -6.22
C ARG A 106 0.67 -8.14 -5.67
N TRP A 107 0.49 -9.46 -5.88
CA TRP A 107 -0.71 -10.14 -5.39
C TRP A 107 -0.77 -10.18 -3.87
N LEU A 108 0.36 -10.34 -3.21
CA LEU A 108 0.44 -10.21 -1.74
C LEU A 108 -0.08 -8.83 -1.30
N THR A 109 0.39 -7.76 -1.95
CA THR A 109 -0.01 -6.38 -1.63
C THR A 109 -1.50 -6.16 -1.89
N VAL A 110 -2.01 -6.57 -3.06
CA VAL A 110 -3.43 -6.41 -3.42
C VAL A 110 -4.34 -7.12 -2.43
N VAL A 111 -4.04 -8.39 -2.10
CA VAL A 111 -4.84 -9.20 -1.17
C VAL A 111 -4.83 -8.58 0.23
N LEU A 112 -3.67 -8.18 0.72
CA LEU A 112 -3.56 -7.58 2.05
C LEU A 112 -4.26 -6.22 2.12
N TRP A 113 -4.09 -5.36 1.14
CA TRP A 113 -4.73 -4.03 1.14
C TRP A 113 -6.25 -4.13 1.00
N PHE A 114 -6.73 -5.06 0.18
CA PHE A 114 -8.16 -5.39 0.17
C PHE A 114 -8.62 -5.91 1.53
N GLY A 115 -7.84 -6.78 2.16
CA GLY A 115 -8.10 -7.30 3.50
C GLY A 115 -8.21 -6.18 4.56
N TYR A 116 -7.29 -5.20 4.55
CA TYR A 116 -7.36 -4.04 5.43
C TYR A 116 -8.65 -3.23 5.22
N THR A 117 -9.02 -3.02 3.97
CA THR A 117 -10.23 -2.26 3.60
C THR A 117 -11.48 -2.96 4.11
N VAL A 118 -11.60 -4.27 3.91
CA VAL A 118 -12.71 -5.07 4.42
C VAL A 118 -12.71 -5.10 5.96
N TRP A 119 -11.54 -5.27 6.57
CA TRP A 119 -11.41 -5.30 8.03
C TRP A 119 -11.88 -4.00 8.67
N TRP A 120 -11.53 -2.86 8.07
CA TRP A 120 -12.03 -1.55 8.51
C TRP A 120 -13.56 -1.47 8.40
N ALA A 121 -14.13 -1.92 7.29
CA ALA A 121 -15.57 -1.85 7.04
C ALA A 121 -16.39 -2.66 8.06
N ILE A 122 -15.91 -3.84 8.50
CA ILE A 122 -16.60 -4.66 9.49
C ILE A 122 -16.22 -4.34 10.94
N GLY A 123 -15.12 -3.63 11.15
CA GLY A 123 -14.62 -3.25 12.46
C GLY A 123 -15.48 -2.22 13.17
N ASN A 124 -15.07 -1.87 14.38
CA ASN A 124 -15.77 -0.94 15.26
C ASN A 124 -15.85 0.48 14.69
N GLU A 125 -14.94 0.86 13.81
CA GLU A 125 -14.94 2.16 13.13
C GLU A 125 -15.91 2.20 11.93
N GLY A 126 -16.14 1.07 11.26
CA GLY A 126 -17.04 0.92 10.12
C GLY A 126 -18.48 0.58 10.51
N ALA A 127 -18.93 -0.61 10.15
CA ALA A 127 -20.27 -1.10 10.42
C ALA A 127 -20.47 -1.56 11.88
N GLY A 128 -19.40 -1.76 12.64
CA GLY A 128 -19.48 -2.20 14.03
C GLY A 128 -19.90 -3.65 14.19
N VAL A 129 -19.68 -4.51 13.19
CA VAL A 129 -19.92 -5.95 13.30
C VAL A 129 -18.98 -6.56 14.34
N ILE A 130 -17.75 -6.06 14.38
CA ILE A 130 -16.78 -6.33 15.45
C ILE A 130 -16.76 -5.09 16.35
N GLU A 131 -17.49 -5.13 17.44
CA GLU A 131 -17.63 -3.97 18.36
C GLU A 131 -16.38 -3.76 19.21
N ASP A 132 -15.61 -4.82 19.48
CA ASP A 132 -14.42 -4.77 20.32
C ASP A 132 -13.25 -4.11 19.58
N ALA A 133 -12.83 -2.96 20.08
CA ALA A 133 -11.70 -2.21 19.53
C ALA A 133 -10.37 -2.95 19.68
N GLY A 134 -10.23 -3.80 20.70
CA GLY A 134 -9.05 -4.65 20.90
C GLY A 134 -8.94 -5.70 19.79
N ILE A 135 -10.02 -6.41 19.50
CA ILE A 135 -10.06 -7.40 18.41
C ILE A 135 -9.77 -6.72 17.06
N THR A 136 -10.36 -5.55 16.80
CA THR A 136 -10.11 -4.78 15.57
C THR A 136 -8.64 -4.40 15.44
N SER A 137 -8.02 -3.92 16.52
CA SER A 137 -6.59 -3.56 16.56
C SER A 137 -5.67 -4.77 16.38
N TRP A 138 -6.00 -5.92 16.98
CA TRP A 138 -5.25 -7.16 16.79
C TRP A 138 -5.30 -7.64 15.34
N GLY A 139 -6.44 -7.52 14.66
CA GLY A 139 -6.57 -7.85 13.25
C GLY A 139 -5.63 -7.01 12.38
N TYR A 140 -5.58 -5.69 12.59
CA TYR A 140 -4.62 -4.84 11.90
C TYR A 140 -3.17 -5.25 12.16
N SER A 141 -2.84 -5.57 13.41
CA SER A 141 -1.49 -6.03 13.76
C SER A 141 -1.12 -7.34 13.07
N ALA A 142 -2.08 -8.27 12.94
CA ALA A 142 -1.86 -9.53 12.22
C ALA A 142 -1.62 -9.30 10.72
N PHE A 143 -2.42 -8.44 10.05
CA PHE A 143 -2.17 -8.05 8.67
C PHE A 143 -0.80 -7.41 8.50
N ASP A 144 -0.41 -6.50 9.38
CA ASP A 144 0.89 -5.84 9.38
C ASP A 144 2.04 -6.82 9.50
N LEU A 145 1.91 -7.79 10.41
CA LEU A 145 2.92 -8.82 10.61
C LEU A 145 3.11 -9.65 9.34
N VAL A 146 2.00 -10.18 8.80
CA VAL A 146 2.02 -10.98 7.57
C VAL A 146 2.59 -10.17 6.41
N ALA A 147 2.13 -8.92 6.22
CA ALA A 147 2.60 -8.06 5.15
C ALA A 147 4.12 -7.87 5.19
N LYS A 148 4.66 -7.50 6.35
CA LYS A 148 6.09 -7.20 6.51
C LYS A 148 6.97 -8.42 6.35
N TYR A 149 6.63 -9.51 7.04
CA TYR A 149 7.45 -10.71 6.98
C TYR A 149 7.38 -11.39 5.61
N ALA A 150 6.18 -11.54 5.04
CA ALA A 150 6.02 -12.15 3.73
C ALA A 150 6.71 -11.31 2.64
N PHE A 151 6.48 -9.99 2.62
CA PHE A 151 7.12 -9.09 1.67
C PHE A 151 8.65 -9.15 1.76
N SER A 152 9.20 -8.96 2.96
CA SER A 152 10.64 -8.96 3.17
C SER A 152 11.27 -10.30 2.81
N PHE A 153 10.65 -11.41 3.22
CA PHE A 153 11.13 -12.76 2.91
C PHE A 153 11.16 -13.00 1.39
N LEU A 154 10.09 -12.65 0.68
CA LEU A 154 10.00 -12.86 -0.76
C LEU A 154 11.05 -12.05 -1.51
N VAL A 155 11.19 -10.76 -1.18
CA VAL A 155 12.16 -9.87 -1.84
C VAL A 155 13.59 -10.33 -1.55
N ILE A 156 13.93 -10.60 -0.31
CA ILE A 156 15.29 -11.05 0.08
C ILE A 156 15.61 -12.38 -0.59
N ASN A 157 14.71 -13.36 -0.51
CA ASN A 157 14.93 -14.68 -1.10
C ASN A 157 15.14 -14.58 -2.62
N TRP A 158 14.33 -13.79 -3.31
CA TRP A 158 14.49 -13.58 -4.74
C TRP A 158 15.80 -12.87 -5.07
N THR A 159 16.17 -11.83 -4.32
CA THR A 159 17.43 -11.10 -4.51
C THR A 159 18.64 -12.01 -4.37
N ILE A 160 18.63 -12.91 -3.38
CA ILE A 160 19.71 -13.88 -3.18
C ILE A 160 19.81 -14.84 -4.36
N GLN A 161 18.68 -15.27 -4.93
CA GLN A 161 18.65 -16.23 -6.04
C GLN A 161 18.97 -15.59 -7.40
N ASN A 162 18.80 -14.27 -7.53
CA ASN A 162 18.91 -13.54 -8.81
C ASN A 162 19.94 -12.40 -8.74
N GLN A 163 21.08 -12.62 -8.10
CA GLN A 163 22.13 -11.62 -7.92
C GLN A 163 22.64 -11.04 -9.25
N ASP A 164 22.64 -11.84 -10.32
CA ASP A 164 23.05 -11.41 -11.66
C ASP A 164 22.13 -10.33 -12.25
N ILE A 165 20.82 -10.41 -11.96
CA ILE A 165 19.85 -9.42 -12.40
C ILE A 165 20.00 -8.13 -11.60
N VAL A 166 20.18 -8.26 -10.30
CA VAL A 166 20.33 -7.12 -9.38
C VAL A 166 21.61 -6.35 -9.70
N SER A 167 22.73 -7.04 -9.90
CA SER A 167 24.01 -6.40 -10.25
C SER A 167 23.98 -5.67 -11.59
N LYS A 168 23.25 -6.21 -12.58
CA LYS A 168 23.03 -5.51 -13.85
C LYS A 168 22.19 -4.25 -13.68
N GLY A 169 21.16 -4.29 -12.83
CA GLY A 169 20.34 -3.13 -12.50
C GLY A 169 21.13 -1.99 -11.84
N GLU A 170 22.07 -2.32 -10.95
CA GLU A 170 22.97 -1.33 -10.35
C GLU A 170 23.89 -0.70 -11.41
N THR A 171 24.36 -1.48 -12.36
CA THR A 171 25.20 -0.99 -13.47
C THR A 171 24.40 -0.04 -14.38
N PHE A 172 23.12 -0.34 -14.66
CA PHE A 172 22.25 0.57 -15.43
C PHE A 172 21.96 1.89 -14.68
N GLY A 173 21.79 1.86 -13.37
CA GLY A 173 21.65 3.07 -12.56
C GLY A 173 22.91 3.93 -12.51
N ALA A 174 24.08 3.31 -12.56
CA ALA A 174 25.37 4.01 -12.57
C ALA A 174 25.78 4.57 -13.95
N THR A 175 25.22 4.03 -15.03
CA THR A 175 25.51 4.48 -16.41
C THR A 175 24.47 5.46 -16.97
N GLY A 176 23.48 5.84 -16.18
CA GLY A 176 22.44 6.81 -16.58
C GLY A 176 22.92 8.22 -16.91
N ASP A 177 24.20 8.51 -16.77
CA ASP A 177 24.79 9.83 -17.07
C ASP A 177 25.57 9.90 -18.41
N ALA A 178 25.56 8.86 -19.21
CA ALA A 178 26.17 8.91 -20.52
C ALA A 178 25.12 9.33 -21.58
N ILE A 179 24.68 10.58 -21.56
CA ILE A 179 24.09 11.22 -22.73
C ILE A 179 25.23 11.42 -23.72
N PRO A 180 25.21 10.84 -24.94
CA PRO A 180 26.18 11.19 -25.94
C PRO A 180 26.05 12.68 -26.24
N ALA A 181 27.12 13.42 -26.08
CA ALA A 181 27.19 14.77 -26.63
C ALA A 181 27.18 14.59 -28.16
N ASP A 182 26.09 14.98 -28.78
CA ASP A 182 26.00 15.10 -30.25
C ASP A 182 26.97 16.23 -30.66
N ASP A 183 28.02 15.85 -31.37
CA ASP A 183 28.87 16.76 -32.16
C ASP A 183 28.14 17.23 -33.43
#